data_cb1e6543f05e11fb7ada1512cb899124
#
_entry.id   cb1e6543f05e11fb7ada1512cb899124
#
_cell.length_a   1.000
_cell.length_b   1.000
_cell.length_c   1.000
_cell.angle_alpha   90.00
_cell.angle_beta   90.00
_cell.angle_gamma   90.00
#
_symmetry.space_group_name_H-M   'P 1'
#
loop_
_entity.id
_entity.type
_entity.pdbx_description
1 polymer ?
#
loop_
_entity_poly.entity_id
_entity_poly.type
_entity_poly.pdbx_seq_one_letter_code
_entity_poly.pdbx_strand_id
1 'polypeptide(L)'
;CIMYVNSTVYHDCRVGNNCILHAGCVIGADGFGFAPTPQGYEKIPQIGIVILEDNVEVGANTCIDRATMGATVIHSGVKLDNLVQIAHNDEIGSHTVMAAQVGIAGSTKVGEWCMFGGQVGIAGHLKIGNQVNLGAQSGVPGNIKSGSQLIGTPPMELKQFFKASIVQKSLPEMQIELRNLRKEIEELKQQLNK
;
A
#
# COMPACT_ATOMS: atom_id res chain seq x y z
N CYS A 1 -16.85 -10.29 -20.05
CA CYS A 1 -16.65 -9.19 -19.09
C CYS A 1 -17.96 -8.46 -18.83
N ILE A 2 -18.07 -7.89 -17.64
CA ILE A 2 -19.17 -7.00 -17.25
C ILE A 2 -18.58 -5.62 -17.03
N MET A 3 -19.16 -4.61 -17.68
CA MET A 3 -18.78 -3.22 -17.49
C MET A 3 -20.01 -2.44 -17.00
N TYR A 4 -19.94 -1.89 -15.82
CA TYR A 4 -21.01 -1.07 -15.26
C TYR A 4 -20.91 0.38 -15.76
N VAL A 5 -21.96 1.16 -15.49
CA VAL A 5 -22.08 2.55 -15.95
C VAL A 5 -20.89 3.40 -15.53
N ASN A 6 -20.47 4.30 -16.40
CA ASN A 6 -19.35 5.23 -16.17
C ASN A 6 -17.99 4.56 -15.92
N SER A 7 -17.84 3.24 -16.09
CA SER A 7 -16.50 2.63 -16.13
C SER A 7 -15.78 3.08 -17.41
N THR A 8 -14.50 3.42 -17.30
CA THR A 8 -13.70 3.97 -18.41
C THR A 8 -12.45 3.14 -18.63
N VAL A 9 -12.21 2.75 -19.86
CA VAL A 9 -10.94 2.11 -20.29
C VAL A 9 -10.31 2.99 -21.36
N TYR A 10 -9.12 3.49 -21.07
CA TYR A 10 -8.36 4.33 -21.99
C TYR A 10 -7.79 3.52 -23.16
N HIS A 11 -7.37 4.25 -24.21
CA HIS A 11 -6.82 3.66 -25.42
C HIS A 11 -5.65 2.71 -25.14
N ASP A 12 -5.53 1.67 -25.97
CA ASP A 12 -4.49 0.63 -25.94
C ASP A 12 -4.44 -0.27 -24.70
N CYS A 13 -5.21 0.04 -23.65
CA CYS A 13 -5.33 -0.82 -22.47
C CYS A 13 -6.01 -2.14 -22.83
N ARG A 14 -5.62 -3.22 -22.17
CA ARG A 14 -6.12 -4.58 -22.44
C ARG A 14 -6.87 -5.13 -21.25
N VAL A 15 -8.02 -5.73 -21.51
CA VAL A 15 -8.86 -6.40 -20.51
C VAL A 15 -9.06 -7.84 -20.93
N GLY A 16 -8.65 -8.77 -20.07
CA GLY A 16 -8.77 -10.21 -20.23
C GLY A 16 -10.21 -10.71 -20.14
N ASN A 17 -10.37 -12.00 -19.92
CA ASN A 17 -11.68 -12.65 -19.88
C ASN A 17 -12.31 -12.59 -18.49
N ASN A 18 -13.66 -12.64 -18.44
CA ASN A 18 -14.44 -12.71 -17.20
C ASN A 18 -14.14 -11.60 -16.18
N CYS A 19 -13.67 -10.44 -16.62
CA CYS A 19 -13.44 -9.29 -15.75
C CYS A 19 -14.76 -8.57 -15.41
N ILE A 20 -14.79 -7.94 -14.24
CA ILE A 20 -15.90 -7.11 -13.76
C ILE A 20 -15.33 -5.72 -13.45
N LEU A 21 -15.83 -4.70 -14.16
CA LEU A 21 -15.45 -3.30 -13.95
C LEU A 21 -16.65 -2.55 -13.37
N HIS A 22 -16.58 -2.21 -12.08
CA HIS A 22 -17.67 -1.53 -11.39
C HIS A 22 -17.76 -0.04 -11.75
N ALA A 23 -18.88 0.58 -11.38
CA ALA A 23 -19.21 1.94 -11.77
C ALA A 23 -18.12 2.96 -11.40
N GLY A 24 -17.79 3.83 -12.35
CA GLY A 24 -16.83 4.91 -12.15
C GLY A 24 -15.36 4.49 -12.07
N CYS A 25 -15.01 3.21 -12.20
CA CYS A 25 -13.61 2.81 -12.27
C CYS A 25 -12.92 3.36 -13.52
N VAL A 26 -11.63 3.66 -13.43
CA VAL A 26 -10.82 4.24 -14.51
C VAL A 26 -9.58 3.39 -14.74
N ILE A 27 -9.46 2.82 -15.94
CA ILE A 27 -8.33 1.98 -16.33
C ILE A 27 -7.49 2.74 -17.36
N GLY A 28 -6.24 3.06 -17.03
CA GLY A 28 -5.27 3.63 -17.96
C GLY A 28 -5.22 5.15 -18.01
N ALA A 29 -5.71 5.85 -16.98
CA ALA A 29 -5.40 7.26 -16.81
C ALA A 29 -3.89 7.49 -16.65
N ASP A 30 -3.41 8.70 -16.94
CA ASP A 30 -2.00 9.02 -16.78
C ASP A 30 -1.55 8.88 -15.32
N GLY A 31 -0.41 8.22 -15.13
CA GLY A 31 0.26 8.18 -13.85
C GLY A 31 0.79 9.55 -13.40
N PHE A 32 1.08 9.68 -12.10
CA PHE A 32 1.64 10.89 -11.50
C PHE A 32 3.14 10.98 -11.83
N GLY A 33 3.46 11.61 -12.95
CA GLY A 33 4.82 11.81 -13.43
C GLY A 33 5.09 13.27 -13.79
N PHE A 34 5.93 13.95 -13.01
CA PHE A 34 6.31 15.34 -13.23
C PHE A 34 7.80 15.54 -12.93
N ALA A 35 8.48 16.31 -13.77
CA ALA A 35 9.85 16.76 -13.57
C ALA A 35 9.87 18.15 -12.93
N PRO A 36 10.57 18.36 -11.80
CA PRO A 36 10.71 19.70 -11.24
C PRO A 36 11.66 20.54 -12.10
N THR A 37 11.25 21.77 -12.41
CA THR A 37 12.05 22.77 -13.09
C THR A 37 12.04 24.08 -12.30
N PRO A 38 12.93 25.05 -12.56
CA PRO A 38 12.89 26.35 -11.89
C PRO A 38 11.58 27.13 -12.10
N GLN A 39 10.81 26.79 -13.14
CA GLN A 39 9.54 27.44 -13.48
C GLN A 39 8.32 26.66 -12.99
N GLY A 40 8.49 25.48 -12.38
CA GLY A 40 7.39 24.62 -11.90
C GLY A 40 7.57 23.16 -12.26
N TYR A 41 6.48 22.43 -12.40
CA TYR A 41 6.46 21.02 -12.72
C TYR A 41 6.09 20.80 -14.19
N GLU A 42 6.96 20.14 -14.94
CA GLU A 42 6.68 19.71 -16.31
C GLU A 42 6.16 18.27 -16.30
N LYS A 43 5.04 18.04 -17.01
CA LYS A 43 4.44 16.70 -17.10
C LYS A 43 5.31 15.76 -17.92
N ILE A 44 5.59 14.58 -17.39
CA ILE A 44 6.20 13.48 -18.11
C ILE A 44 5.11 12.70 -18.83
N PRO A 45 5.13 12.58 -20.17
CA PRO A 45 4.14 11.81 -20.92
C PRO A 45 4.09 10.35 -20.45
N GLN A 46 2.88 9.83 -20.33
CA GLN A 46 2.62 8.44 -19.95
C GLN A 46 2.19 7.67 -21.20
N ILE A 47 3.11 6.95 -21.82
CA ILE A 47 2.91 6.29 -23.13
C ILE A 47 2.71 4.78 -23.03
N GLY A 48 2.78 4.23 -21.81
CA GLY A 48 2.50 2.82 -21.56
C GLY A 48 1.00 2.52 -21.47
N ILE A 49 0.68 1.32 -21.08
CA ILE A 49 -0.70 0.80 -21.03
C ILE A 49 -1.00 0.15 -19.67
N VAL A 50 -2.26 -0.24 -19.47
CA VAL A 50 -2.68 -1.19 -18.44
C VAL A 50 -3.05 -2.52 -19.07
N ILE A 51 -2.67 -3.62 -18.43
CA ILE A 51 -3.09 -4.97 -18.76
C ILE A 51 -3.82 -5.55 -17.54
N LEU A 52 -5.11 -5.84 -17.69
CA LEU A 52 -5.86 -6.67 -16.78
C LEU A 52 -5.91 -8.09 -17.37
N GLU A 53 -5.44 -9.07 -16.65
CA GLU A 53 -5.57 -10.48 -17.04
C GLU A 53 -6.98 -11.02 -16.74
N ASP A 54 -7.16 -12.33 -16.77
CA ASP A 54 -8.47 -12.96 -16.64
C ASP A 54 -9.00 -12.92 -15.18
N ASN A 55 -10.32 -12.90 -15.03
CA ASN A 55 -11.02 -12.98 -13.74
C ASN A 55 -10.69 -11.84 -12.77
N VAL A 56 -10.26 -10.69 -13.26
CA VAL A 56 -10.00 -9.49 -12.44
C VAL A 56 -11.31 -8.78 -12.11
N GLU A 57 -11.45 -8.32 -10.88
CA GLU A 57 -12.57 -7.47 -10.47
C GLU A 57 -12.05 -6.14 -9.95
N VAL A 58 -12.60 -5.04 -10.47
CA VAL A 58 -12.20 -3.67 -10.15
C VAL A 58 -13.39 -2.94 -9.56
N GLY A 59 -13.31 -2.56 -8.30
CA GLY A 59 -14.34 -1.89 -7.52
C GLY A 59 -14.68 -0.48 -8.02
N ALA A 60 -15.76 0.06 -7.48
CA ALA A 60 -16.26 1.38 -7.89
C ALA A 60 -15.26 2.50 -7.58
N ASN A 61 -15.10 3.43 -8.53
CA ASN A 61 -14.15 4.55 -8.45
C ASN A 61 -12.70 4.16 -8.18
N THR A 62 -12.32 2.92 -8.44
CA THR A 62 -10.93 2.47 -8.41
C THR A 62 -10.20 2.95 -9.65
N CYS A 63 -8.98 3.46 -9.47
CA CYS A 63 -8.14 3.93 -10.55
C CYS A 63 -6.89 3.05 -10.70
N ILE A 64 -6.58 2.68 -11.94
CA ILE A 64 -5.36 1.97 -12.31
C ILE A 64 -4.64 2.79 -13.37
N ASP A 65 -3.52 3.40 -13.00
CA ASP A 65 -2.77 4.28 -13.88
C ASP A 65 -1.97 3.49 -14.91
N ARG A 66 -1.86 4.05 -16.12
CA ARG A 66 -0.98 3.50 -17.15
C ARG A 66 0.49 3.65 -16.77
N ALA A 67 1.31 2.78 -17.27
CA ALA A 67 2.75 2.89 -17.11
C ALA A 67 3.31 4.12 -17.85
N THR A 68 4.40 4.66 -17.37
CA THR A 68 5.19 5.66 -18.12
C THR A 68 5.67 5.08 -19.44
N MET A 69 6.22 3.85 -19.40
CA MET A 69 6.56 3.01 -20.54
C MET A 69 6.28 1.56 -20.17
N GLY A 70 5.92 0.72 -21.15
CA GLY A 70 5.55 -0.67 -20.91
C GLY A 70 4.11 -0.82 -20.38
N ALA A 71 3.93 -1.54 -19.28
CA ALA A 71 2.61 -1.80 -18.74
C ALA A 71 2.56 -1.78 -17.22
N THR A 72 1.44 -1.29 -16.67
CA THR A 72 0.93 -1.64 -15.34
C THR A 72 0.13 -2.93 -15.48
N VAL A 73 0.44 -3.95 -14.69
CA VAL A 73 -0.11 -5.30 -14.90
C VAL A 73 -0.87 -5.76 -13.67
N ILE A 74 -2.13 -6.16 -13.88
CA ILE A 74 -2.98 -6.79 -12.87
C ILE A 74 -3.18 -8.25 -13.29
N HIS A 75 -2.55 -9.16 -12.57
CA HIS A 75 -2.59 -10.58 -12.90
C HIS A 75 -3.92 -11.24 -12.56
N SER A 76 -4.09 -12.47 -13.05
CA SER A 76 -5.35 -13.19 -13.02
C SER A 76 -5.90 -13.37 -11.59
N GLY A 77 -7.20 -13.21 -11.44
CA GLY A 77 -7.92 -13.45 -10.19
C GLY A 77 -7.81 -12.36 -9.14
N VAL A 78 -7.12 -11.25 -9.41
CA VAL A 78 -7.01 -10.11 -8.50
C VAL A 78 -8.38 -9.48 -8.23
N LYS A 79 -8.62 -9.08 -6.97
CA LYS A 79 -9.84 -8.37 -6.55
C LYS A 79 -9.47 -7.06 -5.89
N LEU A 80 -9.89 -5.96 -6.49
CA LEU A 80 -9.72 -4.61 -5.98
C LEU A 80 -11.08 -4.07 -5.54
N ASP A 81 -11.19 -3.69 -4.28
CA ASP A 81 -12.40 -3.06 -3.74
C ASP A 81 -12.51 -1.59 -4.21
N ASN A 82 -13.47 -0.87 -3.68
CA ASN A 82 -13.76 0.50 -4.06
C ASN A 82 -12.65 1.48 -3.65
N LEU A 83 -12.43 2.53 -4.47
CA LEU A 83 -11.50 3.61 -4.19
C LEU A 83 -10.03 3.15 -4.03
N VAL A 84 -9.66 2.04 -4.62
CA VAL A 84 -8.25 1.59 -4.67
C VAL A 84 -7.50 2.41 -5.71
N GLN A 85 -6.26 2.78 -5.41
CA GLN A 85 -5.34 3.42 -6.35
C GLN A 85 -4.15 2.50 -6.64
N ILE A 86 -3.99 2.10 -7.89
CA ILE A 86 -2.80 1.42 -8.41
C ILE A 86 -2.06 2.40 -9.32
N ALA A 87 -0.84 2.75 -8.96
CA ALA A 87 -0.07 3.71 -9.71
C ALA A 87 0.67 3.09 -10.93
N HIS A 88 1.35 3.96 -11.67
CA HIS A 88 2.04 3.59 -12.90
C HIS A 88 3.14 2.52 -12.68
N ASN A 89 3.30 1.61 -13.63
CA ASN A 89 4.32 0.56 -13.63
C ASN A 89 4.23 -0.44 -12.46
N ASP A 90 3.11 -0.48 -11.75
CA ASP A 90 2.87 -1.50 -10.73
C ASP A 90 2.58 -2.87 -11.37
N GLU A 91 2.94 -3.92 -10.64
CA GLU A 91 2.64 -5.31 -11.00
C GLU A 91 1.97 -5.98 -9.79
N ILE A 92 0.71 -6.40 -9.95
CA ILE A 92 -0.06 -7.01 -8.88
C ILE A 92 -0.24 -8.50 -9.15
N GLY A 93 0.39 -9.34 -8.34
CA GLY A 93 0.40 -10.80 -8.49
C GLY A 93 -0.97 -11.45 -8.34
N SER A 94 -1.11 -12.63 -8.95
CA SER A 94 -2.36 -13.38 -9.07
C SER A 94 -3.04 -13.60 -7.72
N HIS A 95 -4.38 -13.57 -7.72
CA HIS A 95 -5.23 -13.83 -6.55
C HIS A 95 -5.00 -12.91 -5.35
N THR A 96 -4.31 -11.79 -5.52
CA THR A 96 -4.17 -10.76 -4.49
C THR A 96 -5.48 -10.00 -4.34
N VAL A 97 -5.86 -9.70 -3.09
CA VAL A 97 -7.08 -8.97 -2.76
C VAL A 97 -6.74 -7.70 -1.96
N MET A 98 -7.40 -6.61 -2.28
CA MET A 98 -7.21 -5.30 -1.65
C MET A 98 -8.56 -4.73 -1.25
N ALA A 99 -8.71 -4.42 0.04
CA ALA A 99 -9.90 -3.76 0.55
C ALA A 99 -9.92 -2.27 0.18
N ALA A 100 -11.01 -1.60 0.49
CA ALA A 100 -11.24 -0.22 0.06
C ALA A 100 -10.13 0.76 0.49
N GLN A 101 -9.86 1.72 -0.40
CA GLN A 101 -8.90 2.81 -0.18
C GLN A 101 -7.44 2.36 -0.03
N VAL A 102 -7.07 1.16 -0.48
CA VAL A 102 -5.66 0.80 -0.60
C VAL A 102 -5.01 1.68 -1.67
N GLY A 103 -3.80 2.18 -1.38
CA GLY A 103 -2.99 2.96 -2.33
C GLY A 103 -1.61 2.34 -2.50
N ILE A 104 -1.23 2.07 -3.75
CA ILE A 104 0.10 1.57 -4.10
C ILE A 104 0.79 2.61 -4.97
N ALA A 105 1.94 3.09 -4.54
CA ALA A 105 2.74 4.04 -5.30
C ALA A 105 3.60 3.34 -6.36
N GLY A 106 3.90 4.07 -7.42
CA GLY A 106 4.39 3.52 -8.68
C GLY A 106 5.65 2.67 -8.62
N SER A 107 5.78 1.79 -9.60
CA SER A 107 6.90 0.84 -9.79
C SER A 107 7.03 -0.18 -8.67
N THR A 108 5.97 -0.49 -7.97
CA THR A 108 5.92 -1.50 -6.91
C THR A 108 5.49 -2.86 -7.49
N LYS A 109 6.12 -3.92 -7.00
CA LYS A 109 5.78 -5.29 -7.33
C LYS A 109 5.18 -6.00 -6.14
N VAL A 110 3.93 -6.41 -6.26
CA VAL A 110 3.19 -7.17 -5.26
C VAL A 110 3.11 -8.63 -5.70
N GLY A 111 3.46 -9.53 -4.82
CA GLY A 111 3.39 -10.97 -5.05
C GLY A 111 1.97 -11.51 -5.10
N GLU A 112 1.87 -12.82 -5.23
CA GLU A 112 0.61 -13.54 -5.34
C GLU A 112 -0.03 -13.79 -3.97
N TRP A 113 -1.37 -13.95 -3.95
CA TRP A 113 -2.14 -14.33 -2.76
C TRP A 113 -1.95 -13.38 -1.57
N CYS A 114 -1.68 -12.12 -1.81
CA CYS A 114 -1.60 -11.10 -0.77
C CYS A 114 -3.01 -10.64 -0.36
N MET A 115 -3.13 -10.18 0.89
CA MET A 115 -4.38 -9.65 1.45
C MET A 115 -4.08 -8.31 2.13
N PHE A 116 -4.63 -7.21 1.59
CA PHE A 116 -4.43 -5.87 2.15
C PHE A 116 -5.73 -5.34 2.71
N GLY A 117 -5.71 -5.01 4.00
CA GLY A 117 -6.81 -4.35 4.70
C GLY A 117 -7.05 -2.93 4.18
N GLY A 118 -8.22 -2.37 4.50
CA GLY A 118 -8.59 -1.02 4.05
C GLY A 118 -7.57 0.05 4.46
N GLN A 119 -7.38 1.03 3.59
CA GLN A 119 -6.47 2.17 3.81
C GLN A 119 -5.00 1.80 3.98
N VAL A 120 -4.56 0.65 3.50
CA VAL A 120 -3.14 0.34 3.42
C VAL A 120 -2.48 1.24 2.39
N GLY A 121 -1.34 1.84 2.75
CA GLY A 121 -0.51 2.64 1.85
C GLY A 121 0.87 2.00 1.64
N ILE A 122 1.28 1.82 0.39
CA ILE A 122 2.58 1.23 0.04
C ILE A 122 3.40 2.26 -0.74
N ALA A 123 4.62 2.54 -0.27
CA ALA A 123 5.55 3.44 -0.95
C ALA A 123 6.02 2.85 -2.29
N GLY A 124 6.52 3.73 -3.18
CA GLY A 124 6.96 3.34 -4.51
C GLY A 124 8.24 2.52 -4.54
N HIS A 125 8.46 1.84 -5.69
CA HIS A 125 9.66 1.06 -5.99
C HIS A 125 9.94 -0.09 -5.01
N LEU A 126 8.90 -0.66 -4.41
CA LEU A 126 9.02 -1.74 -3.43
C LEU A 126 8.76 -3.12 -4.02
N LYS A 127 9.21 -4.13 -3.28
CA LYS A 127 8.92 -5.54 -3.50
C LYS A 127 8.16 -6.11 -2.30
N ILE A 128 6.92 -6.50 -2.52
CA ILE A 128 6.09 -7.19 -1.54
C ILE A 128 6.04 -8.66 -1.95
N GLY A 129 6.47 -9.55 -1.08
CA GLY A 129 6.51 -10.99 -1.35
C GLY A 129 5.13 -11.62 -1.50
N ASN A 130 5.09 -12.92 -1.75
CA ASN A 130 3.84 -13.67 -1.86
C ASN A 130 3.20 -13.89 -0.49
N GLN A 131 1.87 -14.05 -0.45
CA GLN A 131 1.12 -14.39 0.77
C GLN A 131 1.33 -13.41 1.93
N VAL A 132 1.53 -12.13 1.61
CA VAL A 132 1.67 -11.08 2.62
C VAL A 132 0.28 -10.61 3.05
N ASN A 133 0.08 -10.53 4.37
CA ASN A 133 -1.15 -10.00 4.96
C ASN A 133 -0.84 -8.69 5.69
N LEU A 134 -1.50 -7.60 5.24
CA LEU A 134 -1.37 -6.27 5.85
C LEU A 134 -2.69 -5.90 6.52
N GLY A 135 -2.63 -5.64 7.83
CA GLY A 135 -3.78 -5.11 8.58
C GLY A 135 -4.16 -3.71 8.09
N ALA A 136 -5.42 -3.33 8.33
CA ALA A 136 -5.93 -2.02 7.91
C ALA A 136 -5.08 -0.85 8.43
N GLN A 137 -5.00 0.24 7.65
CA GLN A 137 -4.25 1.45 7.96
C GLN A 137 -2.73 1.25 8.13
N SER A 138 -2.18 0.17 7.57
CA SER A 138 -0.72 -0.04 7.57
C SER A 138 -0.03 0.85 6.54
N GLY A 139 1.05 1.50 6.96
CA GLY A 139 1.94 2.28 6.09
C GLY A 139 3.25 1.55 5.84
N VAL A 140 3.52 1.18 4.59
CA VAL A 140 4.65 0.34 4.19
C VAL A 140 5.74 1.17 3.53
N PRO A 141 6.86 1.46 4.22
CA PRO A 141 7.96 2.26 3.67
C PRO A 141 9.08 1.42 3.03
N GLY A 142 9.00 0.09 3.05
CA GLY A 142 10.07 -0.80 2.59
C GLY A 142 9.60 -2.17 2.12
N ASN A 143 10.51 -2.96 1.59
CA ASN A 143 10.23 -4.30 1.08
C ASN A 143 9.70 -5.25 2.18
N ILE A 144 8.79 -6.14 1.80
CA ILE A 144 8.21 -7.14 2.71
C ILE A 144 8.48 -8.55 2.18
N LYS A 145 8.93 -9.43 3.07
CA LYS A 145 9.17 -10.84 2.75
C LYS A 145 7.86 -11.63 2.61
N SER A 146 7.90 -12.68 1.80
CA SER A 146 6.76 -13.60 1.65
C SER A 146 6.28 -14.17 2.99
N GLY A 147 4.96 -14.35 3.15
CA GLY A 147 4.33 -14.92 4.33
C GLY A 147 4.25 -13.99 5.54
N SER A 148 4.67 -12.73 5.43
CA SER A 148 4.61 -11.77 6.53
C SER A 148 3.17 -11.37 6.88
N GLN A 149 2.90 -11.23 8.19
CA GLN A 149 1.63 -10.72 8.72
C GLN A 149 1.93 -9.48 9.56
N LEU A 150 1.63 -8.30 9.02
CA LEU A 150 2.05 -7.02 9.58
C LEU A 150 0.86 -6.08 9.77
N ILE A 151 0.98 -5.16 10.73
CA ILE A 151 0.02 -4.07 10.95
C ILE A 151 0.73 -2.84 11.51
N GLY A 152 0.21 -1.67 11.23
CA GLY A 152 0.65 -0.39 11.79
C GLY A 152 1.51 0.45 10.85
N THR A 153 1.99 1.58 11.35
CA THR A 153 2.85 2.53 10.61
C THR A 153 4.00 2.99 11.48
N PRO A 154 5.25 2.54 11.21
CA PRO A 154 5.60 1.50 10.24
C PRO A 154 5.01 0.13 10.62
N PRO A 155 4.87 -0.80 9.65
CA PRO A 155 4.26 -2.09 9.91
C PRO A 155 5.20 -2.97 10.75
N MET A 156 4.62 -3.65 11.72
CA MET A 156 5.31 -4.61 12.59
C MET A 156 4.50 -5.90 12.70
N GLU A 157 5.13 -6.94 13.19
CA GLU A 157 4.45 -8.21 13.45
C GLU A 157 3.21 -8.02 14.34
N LEU A 158 2.12 -8.70 14.01
CA LEU A 158 0.81 -8.52 14.65
C LEU A 158 0.87 -8.61 16.19
N LYS A 159 1.56 -9.65 16.71
CA LYS A 159 1.70 -9.83 18.16
C LYS A 159 2.50 -8.70 18.81
N GLN A 160 3.52 -8.19 18.13
CA GLN A 160 4.34 -7.09 18.61
C GLN A 160 3.56 -5.78 18.62
N PHE A 161 2.77 -5.53 17.58
CA PHE A 161 1.90 -4.36 17.50
C PHE A 161 0.93 -4.29 18.68
N PHE A 162 0.23 -5.37 18.99
CA PHE A 162 -0.71 -5.38 20.13
C PHE A 162 -0.01 -5.15 21.46
N LYS A 163 1.18 -5.74 21.69
CA LYS A 163 1.97 -5.47 22.90
C LYS A 163 2.37 -3.99 22.99
N ALA A 164 2.87 -3.42 21.90
CA ALA A 164 3.26 -2.01 21.85
C ALA A 164 2.06 -1.07 22.08
N SER A 165 0.90 -1.37 21.49
CA SER A 165 -0.32 -0.59 21.65
C SER A 165 -0.86 -0.57 23.08
N ILE A 166 -0.67 -1.64 23.84
CA ILE A 166 -1.02 -1.70 25.26
C ILE A 166 -0.11 -0.76 26.05
N VAL A 167 1.20 -0.86 25.82
CA VAL A 167 2.21 -0.05 26.54
C VAL A 167 2.08 1.42 26.17
N GLN A 168 1.72 1.74 24.95
CA GLN A 168 1.58 3.12 24.48
C GLN A 168 0.65 3.96 25.36
N LYS A 169 -0.39 3.35 25.96
CA LYS A 169 -1.34 4.04 26.86
C LYS A 169 -0.71 4.45 28.19
N SER A 170 0.31 3.74 28.65
CA SER A 170 1.01 3.99 29.92
C SER A 170 2.36 4.70 29.75
N LEU A 171 2.72 5.12 28.53
CA LEU A 171 3.98 5.83 28.29
C LEU A 171 4.16 7.10 29.15
N PRO A 172 3.14 7.94 29.39
CA PRO A 172 3.29 9.12 30.25
C PRO A 172 3.66 8.75 31.68
N GLU A 173 3.01 7.74 32.25
CA GLU A 173 3.28 7.24 33.61
C GLU A 173 4.66 6.61 33.70
N MET A 174 5.04 5.79 32.73
CA MET A 174 6.37 5.19 32.64
C MET A 174 7.48 6.25 32.56
N GLN A 175 7.24 7.37 31.86
CA GLN A 175 8.19 8.47 31.78
C GLN A 175 8.41 9.14 33.15
N ILE A 176 7.34 9.31 33.93
CA ILE A 176 7.41 9.87 35.29
C ILE A 176 8.18 8.91 36.21
N GLU A 177 7.85 7.63 36.16
CA GLU A 177 8.48 6.59 36.95
C GLU A 177 10.00 6.51 36.66
N LEU A 178 10.39 6.49 35.40
CA LEU A 178 11.79 6.50 34.99
C LEU A 178 12.55 7.73 35.49
N ARG A 179 11.92 8.89 35.56
CA ARG A 179 12.51 10.11 36.12
C ARG A 179 12.71 9.99 37.61
N ASN A 180 11.76 9.43 38.34
CA ASN A 180 11.86 9.21 39.79
C ASN A 180 12.93 8.19 40.10
N LEU A 181 12.98 7.06 39.42
CA LEU A 181 14.01 6.05 39.56
C LEU A 181 15.43 6.60 39.32
N ARG A 182 15.60 7.45 38.32
CA ARG A 182 16.90 8.12 38.09
C ARG A 182 17.32 8.99 39.25
N LYS A 183 16.41 9.74 39.88
CA LYS A 183 16.70 10.55 41.06
C LYS A 183 17.11 9.67 42.27
N GLU A 184 16.34 8.61 42.52
CA GLU A 184 16.66 7.68 43.61
C GLU A 184 18.04 7.03 43.42
N ILE A 185 18.38 6.64 42.20
CA ILE A 185 19.71 6.09 41.88
C ILE A 185 20.82 7.12 42.15
N GLU A 186 20.61 8.39 41.81
CA GLU A 186 21.59 9.46 42.05
C GLU A 186 21.77 9.71 43.55
N GLU A 187 20.69 9.72 44.33
CA GLU A 187 20.70 9.87 45.77
C GLU A 187 21.44 8.69 46.45
N LEU A 188 21.14 7.46 46.03
CA LEU A 188 21.83 6.28 46.56
C LEU A 188 23.34 6.29 46.24
N LYS A 189 23.72 6.71 45.02
CA LYS A 189 25.13 6.86 44.66
C LYS A 189 25.85 7.90 45.50
N GLN A 190 25.19 9.02 45.85
CA GLN A 190 25.77 10.04 46.76
C GLN A 190 25.91 9.54 48.18
N GLN A 191 25.03 8.66 48.66
CA GLN A 191 25.13 8.04 49.98
C GLN A 191 26.25 7.01 50.07
N LEU A 192 26.48 6.24 48.98
CA LEU A 192 27.54 5.23 48.92
C LEU A 192 28.96 5.82 48.78
N ASN A 193 29.07 7.06 48.30
CA ASN A 193 30.35 7.75 48.13
C ASN A 193 30.72 8.66 49.32
N LYS A 194 29.93 8.62 50.40
CA LYS A 194 30.22 9.25 51.71
C LYS A 194 30.74 8.20 52.69
#